data_fe31cdc7b30fb58785876f4105077f18
#
_entry.id   fe31cdc7b30fb58785876f4105077f18
#
_cell.length_a   1.000
_cell.length_b   1.000
_cell.length_c   1.000
_cell.angle_alpha   90.00
_cell.angle_beta   90.00
_cell.angle_gamma   90.00
#
_symmetry.space_group_name_H-M   'P 1'
#
loop_
_entity.id
_entity.type
_entity.pdbx_description
1 polymer ?
#
loop_
_entity_poly.entity_id
_entity_poly.type
_entity_poly.pdbx_seq_one_letter_code
_entity_poly.pdbx_strand_id
1 'polypeptide(L)'
;AGANWRYDAPDSEVMVLHTLVIDPEAKSRGLGRAFAAFYEGYALAHGCRYLRIDTNARNARARRFYQKLGYAEIGVVPCTFNGIAGVQLVLLEKLLPPLRQITADEAPRLRACVQALSEHHNRVSVNFKGSYPSRPYDKTLSLFAQALEENVSRIAVIEEDSGIVGFCKVDLHGDGTGKLDYLVVLPQCRGRKYGKALMDWAMAVFSGSGVRKIEVKVVDGNDAVHLYEKYGFRMNAHILVRGE
;
A
#
# COMPACT_ATOMS: atom_id res chain seq x y z
N ALA A 1 -21.22 -18.88 19.79
CA ALA A 1 -20.12 -19.80 19.49
C ALA A 1 -18.99 -18.99 18.91
N GLY A 2 -17.84 -18.94 19.60
CA GLY A 2 -16.69 -18.14 19.15
C GLY A 2 -16.17 -18.68 17.83
N ALA A 3 -16.11 -17.82 16.83
CA ALA A 3 -15.44 -18.14 15.58
C ALA A 3 -13.94 -18.23 15.87
N ASN A 4 -13.30 -19.34 15.52
CA ASN A 4 -11.85 -19.48 15.62
C ASN A 4 -11.19 -18.71 14.46
N TRP A 5 -10.89 -17.43 14.68
CA TRP A 5 -10.12 -16.61 13.75
C TRP A 5 -8.66 -17.07 13.75
N ARG A 6 -7.98 -16.86 12.63
CA ARG A 6 -6.56 -17.23 12.48
C ARG A 6 -5.64 -16.40 13.36
N TYR A 7 -6.01 -15.13 13.56
CA TYR A 7 -5.25 -14.19 14.37
C TYR A 7 -6.02 -13.88 15.66
N ASP A 8 -5.34 -14.03 16.79
CA ASP A 8 -5.81 -13.51 18.08
C ASP A 8 -5.48 -12.03 18.11
N ALA A 9 -6.47 -11.20 17.79
CA ALA A 9 -6.31 -9.76 17.63
C ALA A 9 -7.23 -9.02 18.61
N PRO A 10 -6.75 -7.92 19.22
CA PRO A 10 -7.61 -7.09 20.06
C PRO A 10 -8.74 -6.48 19.21
N ASP A 11 -9.94 -6.38 19.77
CA ASP A 11 -11.12 -5.87 19.06
C ASP A 11 -10.89 -4.47 18.47
N SER A 12 -10.05 -3.64 19.12
CA SER A 12 -9.68 -2.31 18.64
C SER A 12 -8.90 -2.30 17.33
N GLU A 13 -8.27 -3.42 16.96
CA GLU A 13 -7.51 -3.58 15.70
C GLU A 13 -8.27 -4.39 14.64
N VAL A 14 -9.51 -4.80 14.94
CA VAL A 14 -10.34 -5.58 14.04
C VAL A 14 -11.38 -4.71 13.36
N MET A 15 -11.53 -4.85 12.05
CA MET A 15 -12.64 -4.27 11.31
C MET A 15 -13.42 -5.34 10.57
N VAL A 16 -14.74 -5.32 10.75
CA VAL A 16 -15.64 -6.32 10.17
C VAL A 16 -16.49 -5.68 9.06
N LEU A 17 -16.54 -6.34 7.91
CA LEU A 17 -17.46 -6.01 6.83
C LEU A 17 -18.60 -7.05 6.80
N HIS A 18 -19.79 -6.64 7.24
CA HIS A 18 -20.94 -7.55 7.30
C HIS A 18 -21.67 -7.71 5.97
N THR A 19 -21.71 -6.66 5.14
CA THR A 19 -22.49 -6.73 3.89
C THR A 19 -21.90 -5.82 2.83
N LEU A 20 -21.65 -6.38 1.66
CA LEU A 20 -21.34 -5.63 0.44
C LEU A 20 -22.36 -5.97 -0.63
N VAL A 21 -23.17 -4.99 -1.00
CA VAL A 21 -24.16 -5.11 -2.09
C VAL A 21 -23.76 -4.16 -3.22
N ILE A 22 -23.79 -4.66 -4.44
CA ILE A 22 -23.56 -3.87 -5.66
C ILE A 22 -24.78 -4.05 -6.55
N ASP A 23 -25.31 -2.92 -7.01
CA ASP A 23 -26.42 -2.91 -7.96
C ASP A 23 -26.13 -3.86 -9.13
N PRO A 24 -27.07 -4.77 -9.46
CA PRO A 24 -26.94 -5.66 -10.59
C PRO A 24 -26.60 -4.96 -11.91
N GLU A 25 -27.13 -3.77 -12.16
CA GLU A 25 -26.86 -3.00 -13.37
C GLU A 25 -25.47 -2.33 -13.37
N ALA A 26 -24.88 -2.16 -12.21
CA ALA A 26 -23.51 -1.63 -12.04
C ALA A 26 -22.43 -2.72 -11.98
N LYS A 27 -22.81 -3.98 -12.24
CA LYS A 27 -21.85 -5.11 -12.25
C LYS A 27 -20.76 -4.89 -13.31
N SER A 28 -19.60 -5.48 -13.04
CA SER A 28 -18.41 -5.47 -13.93
C SER A 28 -17.75 -4.10 -14.12
N ARG A 29 -18.19 -3.03 -13.45
CA ARG A 29 -17.55 -1.71 -13.45
C ARG A 29 -16.42 -1.57 -12.42
N GLY A 30 -15.98 -2.64 -11.79
CA GLY A 30 -14.89 -2.60 -10.80
C GLY A 30 -15.30 -2.09 -9.42
N LEU A 31 -16.56 -1.73 -9.19
CA LEU A 31 -17.04 -1.11 -7.94
C LEU A 31 -16.75 -1.95 -6.68
N GLY A 32 -16.88 -3.27 -6.78
CA GLY A 32 -16.54 -4.15 -5.64
C GLY A 32 -15.06 -4.05 -5.25
N ARG A 33 -14.17 -3.97 -6.23
CA ARG A 33 -12.74 -3.81 -5.98
C ARG A 33 -12.42 -2.43 -5.43
N ALA A 34 -13.04 -1.37 -5.97
CA ALA A 34 -12.90 -0.02 -5.48
C ALA A 34 -13.38 0.11 -4.03
N PHE A 35 -14.54 -0.48 -3.70
CA PHE A 35 -15.02 -0.51 -2.33
C PHE A 35 -14.09 -1.28 -1.38
N ALA A 36 -13.58 -2.45 -1.81
CA ALA A 36 -12.66 -3.22 -1.00
C ALA A 36 -11.35 -2.45 -0.72
N ALA A 37 -10.82 -1.73 -1.71
CA ALA A 37 -9.66 -0.86 -1.52
C ALA A 37 -9.95 0.30 -0.56
N PHE A 38 -11.12 0.92 -0.67
CA PHE A 38 -11.59 1.93 0.28
C PHE A 38 -11.69 1.35 1.70
N TYR A 39 -12.32 0.18 1.87
CA TYR A 39 -12.48 -0.48 3.15
C TYR A 39 -11.12 -0.80 3.81
N GLU A 40 -10.17 -1.32 3.04
CA GLU A 40 -8.80 -1.60 3.52
C GLU A 40 -8.07 -0.32 3.93
N GLY A 41 -8.18 0.74 3.13
CA GLY A 41 -7.60 2.05 3.46
C GLY A 41 -8.25 2.70 4.69
N TYR A 42 -9.58 2.60 4.80
CA TYR A 42 -10.32 3.09 5.95
C TYR A 42 -9.92 2.36 7.24
N ALA A 43 -9.79 1.04 7.17
CA ALA A 43 -9.35 0.23 8.31
C ALA A 43 -7.95 0.65 8.79
N LEU A 44 -6.99 0.78 7.88
CA LEU A 44 -5.63 1.26 8.23
C LEU A 44 -5.64 2.63 8.87
N ALA A 45 -6.44 3.57 8.35
CA ALA A 45 -6.57 4.92 8.91
C ALA A 45 -7.14 4.93 10.34
N HIS A 46 -7.85 3.86 10.73
CA HIS A 46 -8.42 3.68 12.07
C HIS A 46 -7.65 2.69 12.94
N GLY A 47 -6.42 2.33 12.56
CA GLY A 47 -5.58 1.41 13.31
C GLY A 47 -5.98 -0.07 13.21
N CYS A 48 -6.96 -0.40 12.38
CA CYS A 48 -7.44 -1.78 12.23
C CYS A 48 -6.65 -2.50 11.14
N ARG A 49 -5.90 -3.53 11.54
CA ARG A 49 -5.10 -4.34 10.61
C ARG A 49 -5.71 -5.71 10.31
N TYR A 50 -6.62 -6.17 11.16
CA TYR A 50 -7.26 -7.47 11.00
C TYR A 50 -8.64 -7.29 10.40
N LEU A 51 -8.77 -7.63 9.11
CA LEU A 51 -10.02 -7.50 8.39
C LEU A 51 -10.77 -8.82 8.40
N ARG A 52 -12.01 -8.78 8.81
CA ARG A 52 -12.88 -9.95 8.91
C ARG A 52 -14.13 -9.75 8.08
N ILE A 53 -14.50 -10.78 7.34
CA ILE A 53 -15.68 -10.82 6.47
C ILE A 53 -16.34 -12.16 6.62
N ASP A 54 -17.65 -12.17 6.58
CA ASP A 54 -18.41 -13.41 6.41
C ASP A 54 -19.23 -13.38 5.12
N THR A 55 -19.49 -14.54 4.56
CA THR A 55 -20.38 -14.69 3.40
C THR A 55 -21.03 -16.08 3.42
N ASN A 56 -22.19 -16.21 2.77
CA ASN A 56 -22.84 -17.50 2.66
C ASN A 56 -21.93 -18.52 1.95
N ALA A 57 -21.80 -19.73 2.51
CA ALA A 57 -20.93 -20.77 1.98
C ALA A 57 -21.25 -21.17 0.54
N ARG A 58 -22.51 -21.01 0.13
CA ARG A 58 -22.98 -21.25 -1.26
C ARG A 58 -22.62 -20.11 -2.21
N ASN A 59 -22.20 -18.92 -1.70
CA ASN A 59 -21.83 -17.79 -2.54
C ASN A 59 -20.41 -17.92 -3.09
N ALA A 60 -20.23 -18.86 -4.00
CA ALA A 60 -18.92 -19.13 -4.61
C ALA A 60 -18.33 -17.90 -5.33
N ARG A 61 -19.18 -16.96 -5.81
CA ARG A 61 -18.70 -15.72 -6.45
C ARG A 61 -18.04 -14.78 -5.44
N ALA A 62 -18.68 -14.53 -4.31
CA ALA A 62 -18.13 -13.71 -3.24
C ALA A 62 -16.84 -14.33 -2.67
N ARG A 63 -16.85 -15.63 -2.41
CA ARG A 63 -15.67 -16.36 -1.92
C ARG A 63 -14.47 -16.16 -2.84
N ARG A 64 -14.61 -16.43 -4.14
CA ARG A 64 -13.55 -16.21 -5.13
C ARG A 64 -13.13 -14.74 -5.25
N PHE A 65 -14.06 -13.80 -5.10
CA PHE A 65 -13.77 -12.39 -5.12
C PHE A 65 -12.84 -11.98 -3.97
N TYR A 66 -13.17 -12.35 -2.74
CA TYR A 66 -12.36 -12.04 -1.57
C TYR A 66 -11.02 -12.79 -1.56
N GLN A 67 -10.97 -14.04 -2.02
CA GLN A 67 -9.71 -14.78 -2.19
C GLN A 67 -8.75 -14.05 -3.15
N LYS A 68 -9.26 -13.51 -4.27
CA LYS A 68 -8.45 -12.69 -5.21
C LYS A 68 -7.94 -11.38 -4.58
N LEU A 69 -8.61 -10.88 -3.55
CA LEU A 69 -8.17 -9.72 -2.77
C LEU A 69 -7.20 -10.10 -1.62
N GLY A 70 -6.91 -11.39 -1.47
CA GLY A 70 -5.95 -11.89 -0.47
C GLY A 70 -6.54 -12.26 0.88
N TYR A 71 -7.87 -12.36 0.97
CA TYR A 71 -8.53 -12.92 2.15
C TYR A 71 -8.38 -14.44 2.17
N ALA A 72 -8.05 -15.00 3.31
CA ALA A 72 -8.00 -16.44 3.54
C ALA A 72 -9.34 -16.92 4.11
N GLU A 73 -9.86 -18.03 3.61
CA GLU A 73 -10.96 -18.73 4.26
C GLU A 73 -10.45 -19.44 5.50
N ILE A 74 -11.04 -19.14 6.66
CA ILE A 74 -10.61 -19.64 7.96
C ILE A 74 -11.44 -20.85 8.39
N GLY A 75 -12.72 -20.87 8.03
CA GLY A 75 -13.63 -21.95 8.39
C GLY A 75 -15.05 -21.67 7.94
N VAL A 76 -15.90 -22.66 8.20
CA VAL A 76 -17.35 -22.57 7.96
C VAL A 76 -18.06 -22.74 9.29
N VAL A 77 -18.97 -21.82 9.59
CA VAL A 77 -19.73 -21.84 10.84
C VAL A 77 -21.23 -21.83 10.57
N PRO A 78 -22.02 -22.61 11.30
CA PRO A 78 -23.47 -22.52 11.22
C PRO A 78 -23.98 -21.27 11.93
N CYS A 79 -24.99 -20.65 11.37
CA CYS A 79 -25.69 -19.55 12.01
C CYS A 79 -27.20 -19.60 11.74
N THR A 80 -27.93 -18.78 12.48
CA THR A 80 -29.30 -18.40 12.14
C THR A 80 -29.28 -17.02 11.52
N PHE A 81 -29.66 -16.91 10.26
CA PHE A 81 -29.65 -15.65 9.51
C PHE A 81 -31.06 -15.28 9.07
N ASN A 82 -31.56 -14.13 9.49
CA ASN A 82 -32.93 -13.67 9.23
C ASN A 82 -34.00 -14.71 9.61
N GLY A 83 -33.85 -15.39 10.74
CA GLY A 83 -34.78 -16.42 11.20
C GLY A 83 -34.60 -17.77 10.52
N ILE A 84 -33.72 -17.92 9.55
CA ILE A 84 -33.42 -19.18 8.86
C ILE A 84 -32.29 -19.90 9.60
N ALA A 85 -32.61 -21.04 10.22
CA ALA A 85 -31.61 -21.85 10.89
C ALA A 85 -30.76 -22.66 9.89
N GLY A 86 -29.54 -23.00 10.29
CA GLY A 86 -28.65 -23.90 9.54
C GLY A 86 -27.97 -23.25 8.34
N VAL A 87 -28.02 -21.89 8.21
CA VAL A 87 -27.23 -21.18 7.23
C VAL A 87 -25.75 -21.38 7.57
N GLN A 88 -24.94 -21.70 6.56
CA GLN A 88 -23.50 -21.86 6.69
C GLN A 88 -22.80 -20.61 6.21
N LEU A 89 -22.00 -19.98 7.06
CA LEU A 89 -21.15 -18.84 6.73
C LEU A 89 -19.70 -19.28 6.59
N VAL A 90 -19.04 -18.83 5.53
CA VAL A 90 -17.59 -18.89 5.40
C VAL A 90 -17.01 -17.65 6.05
N LEU A 91 -16.08 -17.85 6.96
CA LEU A 91 -15.30 -16.80 7.60
C LEU A 91 -14.05 -16.53 6.76
N LEU A 92 -13.79 -15.26 6.44
CA LEU A 92 -12.65 -14.82 5.66
C LEU A 92 -11.87 -13.78 6.46
N GLU A 93 -10.57 -13.91 6.50
CA GLU A 93 -9.69 -13.01 7.24
C GLU A 93 -8.51 -12.55 6.40
N LYS A 94 -8.10 -11.29 6.57
CA LYS A 94 -6.93 -10.70 5.95
C LYS A 94 -6.18 -9.84 6.96
N LEU A 95 -4.86 -10.04 7.07
CA LEU A 95 -3.99 -9.15 7.81
C LEU A 95 -3.40 -8.11 6.86
N LEU A 96 -3.62 -6.84 7.18
CA LEU A 96 -3.02 -5.72 6.46
C LEU A 96 -1.57 -5.50 6.90
N PRO A 97 -0.70 -5.03 6.00
CA PRO A 97 0.66 -4.63 6.37
C PRO A 97 0.65 -3.53 7.44
N PRO A 98 1.69 -3.44 8.28
CA PRO A 98 1.83 -2.39 9.30
C PRO A 98 2.21 -1.05 8.64
N LEU A 99 1.28 -0.48 7.89
CA LEU A 99 1.46 0.76 7.15
C LEU A 99 0.84 1.93 7.93
N ARG A 100 1.63 2.98 8.16
CA ARG A 100 1.16 4.25 8.72
C ARG A 100 1.84 5.44 8.07
N GLN A 101 1.24 6.62 8.18
CA GLN A 101 1.90 7.86 7.82
C GLN A 101 2.80 8.34 8.97
N ILE A 102 3.78 9.16 8.62
CA ILE A 102 4.70 9.78 9.57
C ILE A 102 4.59 11.30 9.54
N THR A 103 5.03 11.91 10.63
CA THR A 103 5.20 13.36 10.80
C THR A 103 6.63 13.79 10.49
N ALA A 104 6.87 15.10 10.44
CA ALA A 104 8.17 15.66 10.07
C ALA A 104 9.31 15.26 11.02
N ASP A 105 9.05 15.19 12.31
CA ASP A 105 9.99 14.78 13.34
C ASP A 105 10.46 13.33 13.22
N GLU A 106 9.69 12.49 12.55
CA GLU A 106 10.05 11.09 12.27
C GLU A 106 10.90 10.90 11.01
N ALA A 107 11.04 11.92 10.16
CA ALA A 107 11.81 11.81 8.92
C ALA A 107 13.25 11.25 9.11
N PRO A 108 13.99 11.59 10.18
CA PRO A 108 15.32 11.02 10.44
C PRO A 108 15.34 9.47 10.55
N ARG A 109 14.23 8.85 10.95
CA ARG A 109 14.10 7.40 11.07
C ARG A 109 14.16 6.67 9.72
N LEU A 110 14.00 7.39 8.60
CA LEU A 110 14.06 6.83 7.24
C LEU A 110 15.50 6.60 6.75
N ARG A 111 16.54 6.99 7.51
CA ARG A 111 17.95 6.96 7.09
C ARG A 111 18.35 5.60 6.49
N ALA A 112 18.06 4.50 7.18
CA ALA A 112 18.42 3.17 6.70
C ALA A 112 17.78 2.82 5.35
N CYS A 113 16.54 3.22 5.14
CA CYS A 113 15.83 2.99 3.87
C CYS A 113 16.40 3.85 2.74
N VAL A 114 16.72 5.13 3.00
CA VAL A 114 17.34 6.03 2.00
C VAL A 114 18.71 5.53 1.61
N GLN A 115 19.52 5.06 2.59
CA GLN A 115 20.80 4.44 2.35
C GLN A 115 20.68 3.18 1.48
N ALA A 116 19.81 2.26 1.86
CA ALA A 116 19.56 1.02 1.10
C ALA A 116 19.10 1.29 -0.35
N LEU A 117 18.33 2.38 -0.57
CA LEU A 117 17.96 2.82 -1.92
C LEU A 117 19.18 3.28 -2.72
N SER A 118 20.05 4.09 -2.13
CA SER A 118 21.28 4.57 -2.78
C SER A 118 22.22 3.41 -3.15
N GLU A 119 22.39 2.47 -2.24
CA GLU A 119 23.17 1.25 -2.50
C GLU A 119 22.55 0.42 -3.64
N HIS A 120 21.20 0.33 -3.67
CA HIS A 120 20.50 -0.34 -4.76
C HIS A 120 20.71 0.37 -6.09
N HIS A 121 20.57 1.68 -6.14
CA HIS A 121 20.81 2.48 -7.35
C HIS A 121 22.25 2.32 -7.87
N ASN A 122 23.26 2.37 -6.98
CA ASN A 122 24.66 2.13 -7.35
C ASN A 122 24.89 0.73 -7.93
N ARG A 123 24.09 -0.26 -7.52
CA ARG A 123 24.22 -1.63 -8.02
C ARG A 123 23.55 -1.81 -9.39
N VAL A 124 22.38 -1.20 -9.60
CA VAL A 124 21.57 -1.44 -10.80
C VAL A 124 21.84 -0.45 -11.92
N SER A 125 22.25 0.79 -11.61
CA SER A 125 22.54 1.80 -12.64
C SER A 125 23.60 1.29 -13.61
N VAL A 126 23.32 1.46 -14.89
CA VAL A 126 24.24 1.08 -15.97
C VAL A 126 25.32 2.17 -16.14
N ASN A 127 24.91 3.44 -16.12
CA ASN A 127 25.76 4.57 -16.51
C ASN A 127 26.31 5.36 -15.31
N PHE A 128 25.67 5.30 -14.13
CA PHE A 128 25.99 6.16 -12.99
C PHE A 128 26.26 5.37 -11.71
N LYS A 129 26.95 4.22 -11.83
CA LYS A 129 27.41 3.46 -10.66
C LYS A 129 28.33 4.31 -9.78
N GLY A 130 28.07 4.30 -8.47
CA GLY A 130 28.87 5.07 -7.50
C GLY A 130 28.42 6.54 -7.36
N SER A 131 27.49 7.05 -8.16
CA SER A 131 27.02 8.45 -8.10
C SER A 131 25.93 8.66 -7.04
N TYR A 132 25.48 7.63 -6.36
CA TYR A 132 24.44 7.73 -5.35
C TYR A 132 25.01 7.57 -3.92
N PRO A 133 24.55 8.37 -2.96
CA PRO A 133 23.49 9.40 -3.09
C PRO A 133 23.97 10.65 -3.79
N SER A 134 23.11 11.29 -4.54
CA SER A 134 23.38 12.58 -5.21
C SER A 134 23.50 13.77 -4.23
N ARG A 135 23.18 13.55 -2.97
CA ARG A 135 23.31 14.52 -1.85
C ARG A 135 23.44 13.80 -0.52
N PRO A 136 24.02 14.43 0.53
CA PRO A 136 24.12 13.86 1.86
C PRO A 136 22.77 13.39 2.41
N TYR A 137 22.74 12.26 3.10
CA TYR A 137 21.50 11.68 3.66
C TYR A 137 20.80 12.66 4.61
N ASP A 138 21.53 13.34 5.49
CA ASP A 138 20.94 14.28 6.44
C ASP A 138 20.21 15.43 5.73
N LYS A 139 20.80 15.93 4.64
CA LYS A 139 20.12 16.95 3.83
C LYS A 139 18.86 16.41 3.15
N THR A 140 18.89 15.15 2.69
CA THR A 140 17.70 14.50 2.10
C THR A 140 16.59 14.37 3.15
N LEU A 141 16.92 13.94 4.36
CA LEU A 141 15.95 13.76 5.45
C LEU A 141 15.39 15.10 5.95
N SER A 142 16.23 16.15 6.03
CA SER A 142 15.75 17.51 6.34
C SER A 142 14.77 18.06 5.29
N LEU A 143 15.02 17.79 4.01
CA LEU A 143 14.08 18.16 2.95
C LEU A 143 12.77 17.38 3.03
N PHE A 144 12.80 16.12 3.49
CA PHE A 144 11.57 15.36 3.73
C PHE A 144 10.77 15.97 4.87
N ALA A 145 11.42 16.30 6.00
CA ALA A 145 10.78 16.96 7.13
C ALA A 145 10.12 18.27 6.70
N GLN A 146 10.87 19.14 6.02
CA GLN A 146 10.34 20.41 5.51
C GLN A 146 9.12 20.20 4.59
N ALA A 147 9.18 19.27 3.65
CA ALA A 147 8.08 19.01 2.71
C ALA A 147 6.82 18.45 3.42
N LEU A 148 6.99 17.73 4.54
CA LEU A 148 5.88 17.29 5.40
C LEU A 148 5.27 18.46 6.17
N GLU A 149 6.08 19.37 6.74
CA GLU A 149 5.64 20.58 7.43
C GLU A 149 4.85 21.52 6.49
N GLU A 150 5.36 21.70 5.28
CA GLU A 150 4.73 22.49 4.23
C GLU A 150 3.48 21.84 3.61
N ASN A 151 3.16 20.61 4.02
CA ASN A 151 2.06 19.81 3.47
C ASN A 151 2.11 19.57 1.96
N VAL A 152 3.27 19.73 1.33
CA VAL A 152 3.48 19.42 -0.10
C VAL A 152 3.83 17.96 -0.34
N SER A 153 4.15 17.22 0.71
CA SER A 153 4.43 15.78 0.64
C SER A 153 3.60 14.98 1.64
N ARG A 154 3.48 13.68 1.35
CA ARG A 154 3.01 12.68 2.29
C ARG A 154 4.00 11.52 2.29
N ILE A 155 4.27 10.95 3.47
CA ILE A 155 5.14 9.79 3.60
C ILE A 155 4.41 8.72 4.42
N ALA A 156 4.34 7.52 3.87
CA ALA A 156 3.93 6.34 4.63
C ALA A 156 5.09 5.37 4.80
N VAL A 157 5.11 4.70 5.93
CA VAL A 157 6.10 3.68 6.29
C VAL A 157 5.45 2.33 6.51
N ILE A 158 6.23 1.28 6.29
CA ILE A 158 5.98 -0.05 6.84
C ILE A 158 6.91 -0.18 8.05
N GLU A 159 6.33 -0.36 9.22
CA GLU A 159 7.07 -0.47 10.48
C GLU A 159 6.81 -1.82 11.13
N GLU A 160 7.87 -2.59 11.34
CA GLU A 160 7.90 -3.84 12.10
C GLU A 160 8.56 -3.59 13.46
N ASP A 161 8.59 -4.58 14.35
CA ASP A 161 9.26 -4.49 15.65
C ASP A 161 10.74 -4.07 15.53
N SER A 162 11.37 -4.42 14.42
CA SER A 162 12.75 -4.03 14.10
C SER A 162 12.92 -2.58 13.63
N GLY A 163 11.81 -1.85 13.47
CA GLY A 163 11.78 -0.47 12.97
C GLY A 163 11.22 -0.34 11.56
N ILE A 164 11.50 0.80 10.91
CA ILE A 164 11.00 1.09 9.56
C ILE A 164 11.75 0.24 8.53
N VAL A 165 11.00 -0.63 7.84
CA VAL A 165 11.52 -1.58 6.83
C VAL A 165 11.16 -1.19 5.40
N GLY A 166 10.39 -0.14 5.20
CA GLY A 166 10.06 0.40 3.90
C GLY A 166 9.29 1.70 4.01
N PHE A 167 9.34 2.53 2.98
CA PHE A 167 8.54 3.75 2.91
C PHE A 167 8.20 4.14 1.47
N CYS A 168 7.19 4.97 1.35
CA CYS A 168 6.83 5.66 0.12
C CYS A 168 6.63 7.14 0.42
N LYS A 169 7.22 8.00 -0.43
CA LYS A 169 7.02 9.45 -0.42
C LYS A 169 6.35 9.88 -1.71
N VAL A 170 5.29 10.65 -1.56
CA VAL A 170 4.56 11.28 -2.66
C VAL A 170 4.58 12.80 -2.49
N ASP A 171 4.77 13.52 -3.59
CA ASP A 171 4.67 14.97 -3.64
C ASP A 171 3.37 15.36 -4.35
N LEU A 172 2.71 16.38 -3.82
CA LEU A 172 1.45 16.92 -4.32
C LEU A 172 1.68 18.35 -4.79
N HIS A 173 1.42 18.62 -6.06
CA HIS A 173 1.58 19.95 -6.63
C HIS A 173 0.21 20.61 -6.84
N GLY A 174 0.14 21.91 -6.62
CA GLY A 174 -1.11 22.69 -6.69
C GLY A 174 -1.75 22.76 -8.08
N ASP A 175 -1.03 22.33 -9.12
CA ASP A 175 -1.50 22.31 -10.52
C ASP A 175 -2.23 21.02 -10.92
N GLY A 176 -2.46 20.11 -9.96
CA GLY A 176 -3.08 18.80 -10.18
C GLY A 176 -2.10 17.76 -10.72
N THR A 177 -0.79 18.01 -10.62
CA THR A 177 0.25 17.00 -10.84
C THR A 177 0.76 16.44 -9.51
N GLY A 178 1.36 15.26 -9.54
CA GLY A 178 1.97 14.63 -8.39
C GLY A 178 3.20 13.82 -8.79
N LYS A 179 4.05 13.55 -7.83
CA LYS A 179 5.25 12.77 -8.04
C LYS A 179 5.34 11.63 -7.04
N LEU A 180 5.53 10.43 -7.52
CA LEU A 180 6.00 9.30 -6.71
C LEU A 180 7.52 9.46 -6.56
N ASP A 181 7.96 10.05 -5.44
CA ASP A 181 9.34 10.49 -5.28
C ASP A 181 10.24 9.38 -4.75
N TYR A 182 9.77 8.61 -3.75
CA TYR A 182 10.48 7.46 -3.20
C TYR A 182 9.54 6.26 -3.02
N LEU A 183 10.05 5.08 -3.32
CA LEU A 183 9.44 3.80 -2.98
C LEU A 183 10.55 2.81 -2.62
N VAL A 184 10.60 2.43 -1.37
CA VAL A 184 11.68 1.60 -0.82
C VAL A 184 11.12 0.49 0.05
N VAL A 185 11.63 -0.72 -0.12
CA VAL A 185 11.48 -1.83 0.83
C VAL A 185 12.86 -2.44 1.01
N LEU A 186 13.31 -2.57 2.26
CA LEU A 186 14.59 -3.16 2.59
C LEU A 186 14.71 -4.56 1.99
N PRO A 187 15.88 -4.96 1.47
CA PRO A 187 16.06 -6.23 0.75
C PRO A 187 15.53 -7.45 1.50
N GLN A 188 15.81 -7.54 2.80
CA GLN A 188 15.40 -8.66 3.65
C GLN A 188 13.88 -8.73 3.92
N CYS A 189 13.15 -7.66 3.62
CA CYS A 189 11.70 -7.57 3.81
C CYS A 189 10.90 -7.65 2.49
N ARG A 190 11.60 -7.85 1.36
CA ARG A 190 10.96 -8.03 0.05
C ARG A 190 10.19 -9.36 -0.02
N GLY A 191 9.27 -9.46 -0.98
CA GLY A 191 8.39 -10.64 -1.12
C GLY A 191 7.16 -10.65 -0.20
N ARG A 192 7.11 -9.81 0.83
CA ARG A 192 6.00 -9.69 1.79
C ARG A 192 4.85 -8.77 1.32
N LYS A 193 4.82 -8.41 0.05
CA LYS A 193 3.83 -7.49 -0.56
C LYS A 193 3.88 -6.04 -0.04
N TYR A 194 4.89 -5.65 0.71
CA TYR A 194 5.04 -4.30 1.25
C TYR A 194 5.14 -3.23 0.17
N GLY A 195 5.90 -3.49 -0.90
CA GLY A 195 5.95 -2.58 -2.04
C GLY A 195 4.58 -2.35 -2.69
N LYS A 196 3.75 -3.41 -2.77
CA LYS A 196 2.37 -3.26 -3.26
C LYS A 196 1.53 -2.40 -2.31
N ALA A 197 1.61 -2.63 -1.01
CA ALA A 197 0.85 -1.84 -0.03
C ALA A 197 1.21 -0.35 -0.07
N LEU A 198 2.50 -0.04 -0.17
CA LEU A 198 3.00 1.33 -0.32
C LEU A 198 2.53 1.98 -1.63
N MET A 199 2.52 1.23 -2.74
CA MET A 199 1.98 1.71 -4.01
C MET A 199 0.47 1.95 -3.95
N ASP A 200 -0.29 1.00 -3.39
CA ASP A 200 -1.75 1.15 -3.23
C ASP A 200 -2.08 2.39 -2.40
N TRP A 201 -1.34 2.64 -1.32
CA TRP A 201 -1.44 3.84 -0.51
C TRP A 201 -1.13 5.11 -1.32
N ALA A 202 -0.03 5.13 -2.07
CA ALA A 202 0.35 6.28 -2.90
C ALA A 202 -0.75 6.63 -3.92
N MET A 203 -1.29 5.62 -4.60
CA MET A 203 -2.37 5.81 -5.57
C MET A 203 -3.66 6.32 -4.90
N ALA A 204 -3.97 5.87 -3.69
CA ALA A 204 -5.10 6.39 -2.92
C ALA A 204 -4.90 7.86 -2.52
N VAL A 205 -3.70 8.25 -2.09
CA VAL A 205 -3.36 9.65 -1.78
C VAL A 205 -3.52 10.53 -3.03
N PHE A 206 -2.96 10.15 -4.16
CA PHE A 206 -3.09 10.91 -5.40
C PHE A 206 -4.56 11.08 -5.83
N SER A 207 -5.32 10.00 -5.80
CA SER A 207 -6.75 10.02 -6.14
C SER A 207 -7.54 10.92 -5.19
N GLY A 208 -7.33 10.80 -3.88
CA GLY A 208 -8.01 11.61 -2.86
C GLY A 208 -7.62 13.09 -2.90
N SER A 209 -6.45 13.41 -3.45
CA SER A 209 -5.96 14.78 -3.62
C SER A 209 -6.28 15.40 -5.00
N GLY A 210 -7.07 14.72 -5.83
CA GLY A 210 -7.46 15.22 -7.15
C GLY A 210 -6.30 15.29 -8.17
N VAL A 211 -5.22 14.56 -7.94
CA VAL A 211 -4.08 14.50 -8.87
C VAL A 211 -4.49 13.75 -10.14
N ARG A 212 -4.23 14.37 -11.30
CA ARG A 212 -4.59 13.84 -12.62
C ARG A 212 -3.41 13.28 -13.38
N LYS A 213 -2.21 13.76 -13.12
CA LYS A 213 -0.96 13.31 -13.74
C LYS A 213 0.05 12.98 -12.65
N ILE A 214 0.59 11.76 -12.69
CA ILE A 214 1.58 11.29 -11.72
C ILE A 214 2.88 10.99 -12.47
N GLU A 215 3.99 11.49 -11.95
CA GLU A 215 5.32 11.21 -12.48
C GLU A 215 6.12 10.34 -11.50
N VAL A 216 6.95 9.46 -12.04
CA VAL A 216 7.96 8.71 -11.31
C VAL A 216 9.27 8.72 -12.11
N LYS A 217 10.39 8.94 -11.44
CA LYS A 217 11.72 8.81 -12.04
C LYS A 217 12.32 7.46 -11.66
N VAL A 218 12.76 6.71 -12.63
CA VAL A 218 13.38 5.41 -12.44
C VAL A 218 14.83 5.49 -12.90
N VAL A 219 15.74 5.03 -12.04
CA VAL A 219 17.18 4.96 -12.39
C VAL A 219 17.36 3.93 -13.51
N ASP A 220 18.25 4.24 -14.45
CA ASP A 220 18.61 3.34 -15.56
C ASP A 220 19.01 1.95 -15.04
N GLY A 221 18.53 0.90 -15.68
CA GLY A 221 18.76 -0.49 -15.26
C GLY A 221 17.95 -0.97 -14.07
N ASN A 222 17.04 -0.16 -13.53
CA ASN A 222 16.22 -0.56 -12.38
C ASN A 222 14.91 -1.23 -12.84
N ASP A 223 14.74 -2.51 -12.54
CA ASP A 223 13.55 -3.33 -12.86
C ASP A 223 12.26 -2.87 -12.16
N ALA A 224 12.34 -1.88 -11.25
CA ALA A 224 11.17 -1.29 -10.62
C ALA A 224 10.17 -0.71 -11.65
N VAL A 225 10.61 -0.41 -12.86
CA VAL A 225 9.74 0.01 -13.98
C VAL A 225 8.58 -0.96 -14.16
N HIS A 226 8.80 -2.27 -14.06
CA HIS A 226 7.75 -3.28 -14.21
C HIS A 226 6.70 -3.27 -13.11
N LEU A 227 7.04 -2.76 -11.91
CA LEU A 227 6.05 -2.51 -10.88
C LEU A 227 5.15 -1.35 -11.30
N TYR A 228 5.73 -0.24 -11.75
CA TYR A 228 4.98 0.96 -12.13
C TYR A 228 4.08 0.72 -13.35
N GLU A 229 4.54 -0.06 -14.33
CA GLU A 229 3.72 -0.46 -15.49
C GLU A 229 2.42 -1.17 -15.08
N LYS A 230 2.43 -2.00 -14.02
CA LYS A 230 1.24 -2.66 -13.46
C LYS A 230 0.22 -1.69 -12.89
N TYR A 231 0.65 -0.47 -12.53
CA TYR A 231 -0.20 0.63 -12.08
C TYR A 231 -0.56 1.61 -13.19
N GLY A 232 -0.25 1.28 -14.44
CA GLY A 232 -0.62 2.08 -15.62
C GLY A 232 0.38 3.18 -15.98
N PHE A 233 1.53 3.24 -15.31
CA PHE A 233 2.61 4.14 -15.74
C PHE A 233 3.19 3.68 -17.08
N ARG A 234 3.56 4.66 -17.89
CA ARG A 234 4.20 4.43 -19.19
C ARG A 234 5.38 5.37 -19.35
N MET A 235 6.39 4.96 -20.11
CA MET A 235 7.52 5.82 -20.44
C MET A 235 7.03 7.06 -21.17
N ASN A 236 7.35 8.23 -20.64
CA ASN A 236 7.00 9.52 -21.22
C ASN A 236 8.19 10.19 -21.92
N ALA A 237 9.39 10.11 -21.32
CA ALA A 237 10.61 10.71 -21.85
C ALA A 237 11.85 9.97 -21.34
N HIS A 238 12.95 10.14 -22.07
CA HIS A 238 14.29 9.79 -21.60
C HIS A 238 15.01 11.05 -21.14
N ILE A 239 15.67 10.99 -19.98
CA ILE A 239 16.53 12.08 -19.49
C ILE A 239 17.98 11.65 -19.73
N LEU A 240 18.68 12.42 -20.54
CA LEU A 240 20.11 12.24 -20.77
C LEU A 240 20.88 13.19 -19.85
N VAL A 241 21.88 12.67 -19.16
CA VAL A 241 22.75 13.45 -18.27
C VAL A 241 24.19 13.25 -18.71
N ARG A 242 24.92 14.36 -18.83
CA ARG A 242 26.38 14.34 -18.95
C ARG A 242 26.97 14.57 -17.57
N GLY A 243 27.64 13.58 -17.02
CA GLY A 243 28.48 13.72 -15.82
C GLY A 243 29.81 14.39 -16.15
N GLU A 244 30.43 15.08 -15.19
CA GLU A 244 31.84 15.53 -15.26
C GLU A 244 32.78 14.36 -15.08
#